data_27afde420d9c2cbf99443353fce0088e
#
_entry.id   27afde420d9c2cbf99443353fce0088e
#
_cell.length_a   1.000
_cell.length_b   1.000
_cell.length_c   1.000
_cell.angle_alpha   90.00
_cell.angle_beta   90.00
_cell.angle_gamma   90.00
#
_symmetry.space_group_name_H-M   'P 1'
#
loop_
_entity.id
_entity.type
_entity.pdbx_description
1 polymer ?
#
loop_
_entity_poly.entity_id
_entity_poly.type
_entity_poly.pdbx_seq_one_letter_code
_entity_poly.pdbx_strand_id
1 'polypeptide(L)'
;MPLDSNYKIDKAVLKNEIDWLIDQGVSGLVLAMVSEVMRFSAAERREQWQLTIELASGRLPVIVSVGAESTPIAVELAKSAEADGATALMATPPATFPATSEEIFQYYQSIIESVSIPLIVQDASNYMGQPLELELYGKLLEK
;
A
#
# COMPACT_ATOMS: atom_id res chain seq x y z
N MET A 1 -9.24 8.08 5.36
CA MET A 1 -8.94 9.15 4.36
C MET A 1 -10.07 10.15 4.37
N PRO A 2 -9.84 11.41 4.70
CA PRO A 2 -10.88 12.43 4.68
C PRO A 2 -11.27 12.79 3.25
N LEU A 3 -12.58 12.80 2.99
CA LEU A 3 -13.16 13.16 1.69
C LEU A 3 -14.14 14.32 1.87
N ASP A 4 -14.22 15.21 0.91
CA ASP A 4 -15.21 16.26 0.84
C ASP A 4 -16.59 15.75 0.36
N SER A 5 -17.58 16.63 0.24
CA SER A 5 -18.92 16.30 -0.24
C SER A 5 -18.98 15.82 -1.70
N ASN A 6 -17.90 15.98 -2.46
CA ASN A 6 -17.75 15.54 -3.85
C ASN A 6 -16.90 14.27 -3.96
N TYR A 7 -16.63 13.59 -2.85
CA TYR A 7 -15.77 12.40 -2.75
C TYR A 7 -14.32 12.65 -3.19
N LYS A 8 -13.82 13.89 -3.07
CA LYS A 8 -12.41 14.23 -3.31
C LYS A 8 -11.67 14.31 -1.99
N ILE A 9 -10.37 14.04 -2.03
CA ILE A 9 -9.53 14.12 -0.83
C ILE A 9 -9.53 15.55 -0.31
N ASP A 10 -9.99 15.74 0.94
CA ASP A 10 -9.90 17.03 1.62
C ASP A 10 -8.47 17.23 2.13
N LYS A 11 -7.69 17.97 1.34
CA LYS A 11 -6.26 18.24 1.63
C LYS A 11 -6.08 18.98 2.95
N ALA A 12 -6.99 19.87 3.34
CA ALA A 12 -6.86 20.65 4.57
C ALA A 12 -7.09 19.76 5.80
N VAL A 13 -8.13 18.92 5.75
CA VAL A 13 -8.41 17.95 6.83
C VAL A 13 -7.32 16.89 6.91
N LEU A 14 -6.85 16.36 5.76
CA LEU A 14 -5.74 15.41 5.73
C LEU A 14 -4.46 15.99 6.33
N LYS A 15 -4.15 17.26 6.04
CA LYS A 15 -2.99 17.92 6.65
C LYS A 15 -3.11 17.99 8.17
N ASN A 16 -4.26 18.39 8.67
CA ASN A 16 -4.50 18.48 10.12
C ASN A 16 -4.39 17.10 10.79
N GLU A 17 -4.92 16.04 10.14
CA GLU A 17 -4.80 14.66 10.61
C GLU A 17 -3.33 14.20 10.69
N ILE A 18 -2.55 14.46 9.64
CA ILE A 18 -1.13 14.10 9.60
C ILE A 18 -0.34 14.87 10.67
N ASP A 19 -0.55 16.17 10.80
CA ASP A 19 0.13 16.99 11.81
C ASP A 19 -0.21 16.51 13.22
N TRP A 20 -1.49 16.20 13.48
CA TRP A 20 -1.91 15.64 14.76
C TRP A 20 -1.25 14.29 15.04
N LEU A 21 -1.18 13.38 14.05
CA LEU A 21 -0.51 12.08 14.21
C LEU A 21 0.98 12.25 14.54
N ILE A 22 1.64 13.21 13.88
CA ILE A 22 3.05 13.53 14.17
C ILE A 22 3.20 14.00 15.62
N ASP A 23 2.33 14.88 16.07
CA ASP A 23 2.33 15.39 17.45
C ASP A 23 2.06 14.29 18.49
N GLN A 24 1.33 13.23 18.12
CA GLN A 24 1.15 12.04 18.96
C GLN A 24 2.35 11.09 18.96
N GLY A 25 3.37 11.34 18.15
CA GLY A 25 4.61 10.56 18.13
C GLY A 25 4.50 9.23 17.39
N VAL A 26 3.64 9.12 16.35
CA VAL A 26 3.60 7.91 15.51
C VAL A 26 4.92 7.75 14.75
N SER A 27 5.30 6.50 14.46
CA SER A 27 6.56 6.17 13.79
C SER A 27 6.47 6.19 12.25
N GLY A 28 5.28 6.30 11.68
CA GLY A 28 5.06 6.32 10.24
C GLY A 28 3.58 6.32 9.86
N LEU A 29 3.31 6.51 8.59
CA LEU A 29 1.96 6.52 8.01
C LEU A 29 1.81 5.33 7.06
N VAL A 30 0.69 4.63 7.14
CA VAL A 30 0.38 3.50 6.25
C VAL A 30 -0.92 3.76 5.51
N LEU A 31 -0.85 3.84 4.20
CA LEU A 31 -1.99 3.94 3.32
C LEU A 31 -2.40 2.53 2.87
N ALA A 32 -3.29 1.90 3.63
CA ALA A 32 -3.75 0.53 3.40
C ALA A 32 -5.27 0.46 3.21
N MET A 33 -5.87 -0.71 3.40
CA MET A 33 -7.29 -0.97 3.11
C MET A 33 -8.24 0.02 3.79
N VAL A 34 -7.99 0.39 5.06
CA VAL A 34 -8.80 1.35 5.82
C VAL A 34 -8.67 2.79 5.32
N SER A 35 -7.69 3.08 4.47
CA SER A 35 -7.50 4.39 3.84
C SER A 35 -8.17 4.49 2.46
N GLU A 36 -9.25 3.77 2.22
CA GLU A 36 -10.07 3.73 1.00
C GLU A 36 -9.37 3.12 -0.23
N VAL A 37 -8.18 2.55 -0.11
CA VAL A 37 -7.37 2.03 -1.22
C VAL A 37 -8.16 1.07 -2.13
N MET A 38 -9.04 0.24 -1.54
CA MET A 38 -9.87 -0.72 -2.29
C MET A 38 -11.03 -0.08 -3.06
N ARG A 39 -11.32 1.20 -2.82
CA ARG A 39 -12.44 1.94 -3.44
C ARG A 39 -11.98 3.00 -4.42
N PHE A 40 -10.70 3.34 -4.39
CA PHE A 40 -10.09 4.33 -5.26
C PHE A 40 -9.67 3.70 -6.60
N SER A 41 -9.87 4.44 -7.68
CA SER A 41 -9.22 4.17 -8.96
C SER A 41 -7.69 4.29 -8.84
N ALA A 42 -6.93 3.79 -9.80
CA ALA A 42 -5.47 3.90 -9.80
C ALA A 42 -5.00 5.37 -9.71
N ALA A 43 -5.69 6.28 -10.39
CA ALA A 43 -5.38 7.71 -10.36
C ALA A 43 -5.64 8.33 -8.96
N GLU A 44 -6.75 7.99 -8.31
CA GLU A 44 -7.07 8.45 -6.96
C GLU A 44 -6.13 7.86 -5.92
N ARG A 45 -5.72 6.60 -6.07
CA ARG A 45 -4.67 5.99 -5.23
C ARG A 45 -3.37 6.76 -5.36
N ARG A 46 -2.98 7.15 -6.58
CA ARG A 46 -1.77 7.93 -6.81
C ARG A 46 -1.88 9.32 -6.17
N GLU A 47 -2.98 10.02 -6.37
CA GLU A 47 -3.24 11.32 -5.72
C GLU A 47 -3.14 11.19 -4.19
N GLN A 48 -3.73 10.14 -3.61
CA GLN A 48 -3.70 9.86 -2.18
C GLN A 48 -2.27 9.80 -1.64
N TRP A 49 -1.41 8.96 -2.22
CA TRP A 49 -0.06 8.83 -1.68
C TRP A 49 0.81 10.05 -1.97
N GLN A 50 0.66 10.68 -3.14
CA GLN A 50 1.38 11.91 -3.45
C GLN A 50 1.07 13.03 -2.44
N LEU A 51 -0.20 13.26 -2.15
CA LEU A 51 -0.62 14.23 -1.14
C LEU A 51 -0.12 13.86 0.26
N THR A 52 -0.18 12.58 0.65
CA THR A 52 0.28 12.14 1.96
C THR A 52 1.80 12.31 2.10
N ILE A 53 2.59 11.97 1.08
CA ILE A 53 4.04 12.15 1.06
C ILE A 53 4.39 13.65 1.11
N GLU A 54 3.73 14.48 0.29
CA GLU A 54 3.90 15.94 0.30
C GLU A 54 3.64 16.52 1.69
N LEU A 55 2.52 16.15 2.31
CA LEU A 55 2.10 16.68 3.62
C LEU A 55 2.94 16.14 4.77
N ALA A 56 3.39 14.89 4.71
CA ALA A 56 4.35 14.32 5.66
C ALA A 56 5.69 15.07 5.61
N SER A 57 6.08 15.56 4.43
CA SER A 57 7.25 16.45 4.22
C SER A 57 8.54 15.90 4.85
N GLY A 58 8.78 14.60 4.74
CA GLY A 58 9.95 13.91 5.29
C GLY A 58 9.96 13.74 6.82
N ARG A 59 8.91 14.20 7.53
CA ARG A 59 8.81 14.08 8.98
C ARG A 59 8.50 12.64 9.44
N LEU A 60 7.86 11.85 8.59
CA LEU A 60 7.51 10.44 8.82
C LEU A 60 7.70 9.61 7.54
N PRO A 61 8.09 8.34 7.68
CA PRO A 61 8.02 7.40 6.56
C PRO A 61 6.57 7.18 6.15
N VAL A 62 6.34 7.08 4.82
CA VAL A 62 5.03 6.78 4.25
C VAL A 62 5.09 5.44 3.53
N ILE A 63 4.25 4.51 3.97
CA ILE A 63 4.11 3.16 3.41
C ILE A 63 2.86 3.14 2.54
N VAL A 64 3.02 2.76 1.28
CA VAL A 64 1.96 2.79 0.28
C VAL A 64 1.49 1.38 -0.06
N SER A 65 0.18 1.12 0.03
CA SER A 65 -0.39 -0.14 -0.43
C SER A 65 -0.46 -0.16 -1.97
N VAL A 66 0.14 -1.20 -2.55
CA VAL A 66 0.21 -1.41 -4.01
C VAL A 66 -0.49 -2.68 -4.46
N GLY A 67 -1.09 -3.43 -3.54
CA GLY A 67 -1.84 -4.64 -3.86
C GLY A 67 -2.94 -4.40 -4.90
N ALA A 68 -3.06 -5.34 -5.84
CA ALA A 68 -4.02 -5.32 -6.92
C ALA A 68 -4.40 -6.74 -7.36
N GLU A 69 -5.51 -6.88 -8.11
CA GLU A 69 -5.99 -8.18 -8.60
C GLU A 69 -5.11 -8.78 -9.70
N SER A 70 -4.21 -8.00 -10.30
CA SER A 70 -3.26 -8.51 -11.30
C SER A 70 -1.83 -8.08 -11.01
N THR A 71 -0.88 -8.98 -11.25
CA THR A 71 0.55 -8.71 -11.08
C THR A 71 1.04 -7.49 -11.88
N PRO A 72 0.69 -7.30 -13.17
CA PRO A 72 1.12 -6.11 -13.91
C PRO A 72 0.67 -4.80 -13.28
N ILE A 73 -0.58 -4.73 -12.78
CA ILE A 73 -1.10 -3.52 -12.11
C ILE A 73 -0.37 -3.28 -10.80
N ALA A 74 -0.15 -4.33 -9.99
CA ALA A 74 0.59 -4.19 -8.73
C ALA A 74 2.02 -3.69 -8.95
N VAL A 75 2.71 -4.20 -9.97
CA VAL A 75 4.06 -3.76 -10.36
C VAL A 75 4.05 -2.30 -10.84
N GLU A 76 3.07 -1.89 -11.64
CA GLU A 76 2.93 -0.50 -12.10
C GLU A 76 2.72 0.46 -10.90
N LEU A 77 1.84 0.09 -9.97
CA LEU A 77 1.60 0.86 -8.75
C LEU A 77 2.87 0.93 -7.88
N ALA A 78 3.59 -0.18 -7.74
CA ALA A 78 4.83 -0.25 -6.97
C ALA A 78 5.89 0.72 -7.51
N LYS A 79 6.16 0.66 -8.81
CA LYS A 79 7.10 1.58 -9.47
C LYS A 79 6.68 3.03 -9.35
N SER A 80 5.38 3.31 -9.49
CA SER A 80 4.86 4.67 -9.36
C SER A 80 5.00 5.20 -7.93
N ALA A 81 4.69 4.37 -6.92
CA ALA A 81 4.82 4.76 -5.52
C ALA A 81 6.28 5.00 -5.12
N GLU A 82 7.21 4.16 -5.57
CA GLU A 82 8.65 4.37 -5.37
C GLU A 82 9.12 5.68 -6.01
N ALA A 83 8.76 5.91 -7.28
CA ALA A 83 9.12 7.14 -8.00
C ALA A 83 8.55 8.41 -7.35
N ASP A 84 7.38 8.32 -6.74
CA ASP A 84 6.72 9.42 -6.01
C ASP A 84 7.27 9.60 -4.58
N GLY A 85 8.18 8.74 -4.08
CA GLY A 85 8.89 8.89 -2.81
C GLY A 85 8.31 8.10 -1.63
N ALA A 86 7.58 7.01 -1.88
CA ALA A 86 7.21 6.08 -0.81
C ALA A 86 8.47 5.50 -0.13
N THR A 87 8.42 5.35 1.20
CA THR A 87 9.53 4.78 1.98
C THR A 87 9.55 3.26 1.94
N ALA A 88 8.36 2.66 1.86
CA ALA A 88 8.16 1.22 1.72
C ALA A 88 6.80 0.96 1.06
N LEU A 89 6.61 -0.24 0.59
CA LEU A 89 5.36 -0.71 0.02
C LEU A 89 4.66 -1.68 0.96
N MET A 90 3.36 -1.84 0.78
CA MET A 90 2.56 -2.90 1.39
C MET A 90 1.70 -3.55 0.32
N ALA A 91 1.54 -4.86 0.34
CA ALA A 91 0.61 -5.53 -0.56
C ALA A 91 -0.14 -6.65 0.14
N THR A 92 -1.45 -6.75 -0.15
CA THR A 92 -2.26 -7.95 0.07
C THR A 92 -2.19 -8.83 -1.17
N PRO A 93 -2.44 -10.14 -1.06
CA PRO A 93 -2.62 -10.98 -2.23
C PRO A 93 -3.87 -10.54 -3.03
N PRO A 94 -4.00 -10.95 -4.31
CA PRO A 94 -5.27 -10.85 -5.03
C PRO A 94 -6.41 -11.54 -4.27
N ALA A 95 -7.60 -10.95 -4.26
CA ALA A 95 -8.70 -11.38 -3.39
C ALA A 95 -9.94 -11.87 -4.12
N THR A 96 -10.14 -11.45 -5.36
CA THR A 96 -11.38 -11.74 -6.10
C THR A 96 -11.49 -13.20 -6.52
N PHE A 97 -10.36 -13.82 -6.84
CA PHE A 97 -10.30 -15.23 -7.25
C PHE A 97 -9.27 -15.99 -6.42
N PRO A 98 -9.56 -17.27 -6.08
CA PRO A 98 -8.58 -18.12 -5.43
C PRO A 98 -7.31 -18.24 -6.28
N ALA A 99 -6.16 -18.11 -5.64
CA ALA A 99 -4.85 -18.31 -6.24
C ALA A 99 -4.10 -19.40 -5.48
N THR A 100 -3.25 -20.15 -6.17
CA THR A 100 -2.37 -21.14 -5.55
C THR A 100 -1.23 -20.43 -4.80
N SER A 101 -0.59 -21.12 -3.85
CA SER A 101 0.58 -20.58 -3.13
C SER A 101 1.71 -20.18 -4.08
N GLU A 102 1.89 -20.92 -5.18
CA GLU A 102 2.88 -20.58 -6.20
C GLU A 102 2.54 -19.29 -6.97
N GLU A 103 1.28 -19.10 -7.35
CA GLU A 103 0.83 -17.86 -8.01
C GLU A 103 0.96 -16.64 -7.09
N ILE A 104 0.67 -16.82 -5.80
CA ILE A 104 0.85 -15.78 -4.79
C ILE A 104 2.34 -15.46 -4.61
N PHE A 105 3.20 -16.49 -4.59
CA PHE A 105 4.65 -16.28 -4.52
C PHE A 105 5.16 -15.47 -5.73
N GLN A 106 4.79 -15.86 -6.95
CA GLN A 106 5.17 -15.15 -8.18
C GLN A 106 4.65 -13.70 -8.21
N TYR A 107 3.47 -13.46 -7.68
CA TYR A 107 2.90 -12.13 -7.53
C TYR A 107 3.79 -11.23 -6.65
N TYR A 108 4.12 -11.68 -5.44
CA TYR A 108 4.98 -10.92 -4.54
C TYR A 108 6.40 -10.78 -5.05
N GLN A 109 6.98 -11.85 -5.62
CA GLN A 109 8.30 -11.81 -6.23
C GLN A 109 8.37 -10.75 -7.33
N SER A 110 7.37 -10.69 -8.20
CA SER A 110 7.32 -9.69 -9.27
C SER A 110 7.29 -8.25 -8.75
N ILE A 111 6.59 -8.00 -7.63
CA ILE A 111 6.60 -6.70 -6.98
C ILE A 111 7.98 -6.39 -6.40
N ILE A 112 8.56 -7.31 -5.62
CA ILE A 112 9.87 -7.16 -4.98
C ILE A 112 10.96 -6.86 -6.01
N GLU A 113 11.00 -7.63 -7.11
CA GLU A 113 12.00 -7.48 -8.17
C GLU A 113 11.84 -6.18 -8.99
N SER A 114 10.69 -5.51 -8.89
CA SER A 114 10.39 -4.31 -9.68
C SER A 114 10.84 -3.00 -9.05
N VAL A 115 11.20 -2.99 -7.77
CA VAL A 115 11.53 -1.80 -6.96
C VAL A 115 12.74 -2.06 -6.06
N SER A 116 13.30 -0.98 -5.48
CA SER A 116 14.43 -1.06 -4.55
C SER A 116 14.02 -0.84 -3.08
N ILE A 117 12.80 -0.37 -2.83
CA ILE A 117 12.29 -0.13 -1.48
C ILE A 117 11.63 -1.38 -0.90
N PRO A 118 11.59 -1.55 0.44
CA PRO A 118 11.03 -2.73 1.09
C PRO A 118 9.55 -2.94 0.79
N LEU A 119 9.14 -4.22 0.72
CA LEU A 119 7.74 -4.63 0.63
C LEU A 119 7.29 -5.31 1.93
N ILE A 120 6.19 -4.84 2.49
CA ILE A 120 5.48 -5.48 3.60
C ILE A 120 4.39 -6.38 3.02
N VAL A 121 4.50 -7.68 3.27
CA VAL A 121 3.47 -8.66 2.90
C VAL A 121 2.36 -8.63 3.94
N GLN A 122 1.17 -8.21 3.55
CA GLN A 122 0.01 -8.15 4.43
C GLN A 122 -0.89 -9.36 4.19
N ASP A 123 -1.05 -10.23 5.18
CA ASP A 123 -1.95 -11.39 5.11
C ASP A 123 -3.41 -10.96 4.89
N ALA A 124 -3.92 -10.13 5.78
CA ALA A 124 -5.29 -9.62 5.74
C ALA A 124 -6.39 -10.70 5.60
N SER A 125 -6.11 -11.95 5.98
CA SER A 125 -7.00 -13.12 5.79
C SER A 125 -8.41 -12.92 6.37
N ASN A 126 -8.55 -12.15 7.45
CA ASN A 126 -9.85 -11.80 8.03
C ASN A 126 -10.74 -10.99 7.07
N TYR A 127 -10.17 -10.37 6.05
CA TYR A 127 -10.87 -9.55 5.04
C TYR A 127 -10.82 -10.20 3.64
N MET A 128 -9.75 -10.95 3.35
CA MET A 128 -9.43 -11.47 2.02
C MET A 128 -9.75 -12.97 1.87
N GLY A 129 -10.17 -13.64 2.94
CA GLY A 129 -10.75 -14.98 2.89
C GLY A 129 -9.78 -16.14 3.13
N GLN A 130 -8.53 -16.09 2.71
CA GLN A 130 -7.56 -17.17 2.93
C GLN A 130 -6.27 -16.65 3.56
N PRO A 131 -5.77 -17.32 4.64
CA PRO A 131 -4.48 -16.98 5.23
C PRO A 131 -3.33 -17.38 4.30
N LEU A 132 -2.26 -16.60 4.32
CA LEU A 132 -1.01 -16.96 3.68
C LEU A 132 -0.27 -18.03 4.48
N GLU A 133 0.24 -19.04 3.81
CA GLU A 133 1.01 -20.10 4.44
C GLU A 133 2.37 -19.60 4.96
N LEU A 134 2.80 -20.08 6.12
CA LEU A 134 4.09 -19.67 6.72
C LEU A 134 5.29 -19.94 5.80
N GLU A 135 5.23 -21.03 5.01
CA GLU A 135 6.27 -21.37 4.05
C GLU A 135 6.46 -20.31 2.98
N LEU A 136 5.37 -19.62 2.58
CA LEU A 136 5.43 -18.51 1.63
C LEU A 136 6.31 -17.36 2.15
N TYR A 137 6.12 -16.97 3.42
CA TYR A 137 6.94 -15.93 4.04
C TYR A 137 8.42 -16.31 4.06
N GLY A 138 8.74 -17.58 4.39
CA GLY A 138 10.12 -18.09 4.37
C GLY A 138 10.76 -17.91 2.99
N LYS A 139 10.06 -18.33 1.93
CA LYS A 139 10.54 -18.19 0.54
C LYS A 139 10.73 -16.72 0.10
N LEU A 140 9.84 -15.82 0.55
CA LEU A 140 9.94 -14.40 0.19
C LEU A 140 11.06 -13.68 0.93
N LEU A 141 11.42 -14.09 2.15
CA LEU A 141 12.53 -13.51 2.91
C LEU A 141 13.92 -13.82 2.33
N GLU A 142 14.01 -14.79 1.42
CA GLU A 142 15.25 -15.13 0.72
C GLU A 142 15.49 -14.27 -0.54
N LYS A 143 14.57 -13.38 -0.88
CA LYS A 143 14.62 -12.50 -2.05
C LYS A 143 15.00 -11.07 -1.69
#